data_a0a9ad2df6b3d53a493f5b8f54f93f2f
#
_entry.id   a0a9ad2df6b3d53a493f5b8f54f93f2f
#
_cell.length_a   1.000
_cell.length_b   1.000
_cell.length_c   1.000
_cell.angle_alpha   90.00
_cell.angle_beta   90.00
_cell.angle_gamma   90.00
#
_symmetry.space_group_name_H-M   'P 1'
#
loop_
_entity.id
_entity.type
_entity.pdbx_description
1 polymer ?
#
loop_
_entity_poly.entity_id
_entity_poly.type
_entity_poly.pdbx_seq_one_letter_code
_entity_poly.pdbx_strand_id
1 'polypeptide(L)'
;ARLVVREMADSVALELVDKGLVTDQMVLTVGYDRENLEDGGRKYKGAVTTDRYGRKIPKHGHGTANLENPTSSARLITATVMELFDTVVSRELLIRRIYLTACRVTDEALAVSASMEKAEQLDMFTDYEALERERREEEVRLDREKRMQKAMVDIKKKFGKNAILKGMNLMDGATAKERNRQIGGHKA
;
A
#
# COMPACT_ATOMS: atom_id res chain seq x y z
N ALA A 1 0.40 -13.26 -4.91
CA ALA A 1 1.19 -12.04 -4.68
C ALA A 1 0.29 -10.79 -4.59
N ARG A 2 -0.59 -10.54 -5.57
CA ARG A 2 -1.45 -9.33 -5.61
C ARG A 2 -2.30 -9.17 -4.34
N LEU A 3 -2.89 -10.25 -3.82
CA LEU A 3 -3.63 -10.25 -2.56
C LEU A 3 -2.72 -9.86 -1.38
N VAL A 4 -1.50 -10.39 -1.32
CA VAL A 4 -0.53 -10.08 -0.27
C VAL A 4 -0.17 -8.60 -0.26
N VAL A 5 0.07 -7.99 -1.43
CA VAL A 5 0.35 -6.54 -1.54
C VAL A 5 -0.85 -5.72 -1.07
N ARG A 6 -2.07 -6.14 -1.40
CA ARG A 6 -3.30 -5.50 -0.91
C ARG A 6 -3.43 -5.57 0.62
N GLU A 7 -3.10 -6.71 1.22
CA GLU A 7 -3.05 -6.86 2.67
C GLU A 7 -1.97 -5.98 3.32
N MET A 8 -0.81 -5.85 2.65
CA MET A 8 0.27 -4.98 3.12
C MET A 8 -0.14 -3.51 3.09
N ALA A 9 -0.78 -3.05 2.00
CA ALA A 9 -1.29 -1.69 1.87
C ALA A 9 -2.31 -1.35 2.97
N ASP A 10 -3.24 -2.26 3.24
CA ASP A 10 -4.20 -2.11 4.34
C ASP A 10 -3.52 -2.03 5.72
N SER A 11 -2.49 -2.84 5.93
CA SER A 11 -1.74 -2.83 7.19
C SER A 11 -0.96 -1.53 7.38
N VAL A 12 -0.33 -0.99 6.32
CA VAL A 12 0.36 0.30 6.34
C VAL A 12 -0.61 1.45 6.64
N ALA A 13 -1.79 1.45 6.01
CA ALA A 13 -2.82 2.45 6.27
C ALA A 13 -3.29 2.44 7.74
N LEU A 14 -3.50 1.27 8.33
CA LEU A 14 -3.85 1.14 9.74
C LEU A 14 -2.71 1.62 10.66
N GLU A 15 -1.46 1.37 10.29
CA GLU A 15 -0.30 1.86 11.05
C GLU A 15 -0.17 3.38 11.00
N LEU A 16 -0.46 4.01 9.85
CA LEU A 16 -0.51 5.47 9.71
C LEU A 16 -1.59 6.06 10.62
N VAL A 17 -2.82 5.51 10.60
CA VAL A 17 -3.90 5.94 11.49
C VAL A 17 -3.52 5.79 12.96
N ASP A 18 -2.90 4.67 13.32
CA ASP A 18 -2.47 4.41 14.69
C ASP A 18 -1.48 5.46 15.23
N LYS A 19 -0.61 5.94 14.36
CA LYS A 19 0.42 6.94 14.67
C LYS A 19 0.00 8.39 14.44
N GLY A 20 -1.20 8.65 13.92
CA GLY A 20 -1.65 9.98 13.53
C GLY A 20 -0.89 10.58 12.35
N LEU A 21 -0.44 9.73 11.43
CA LEU A 21 0.39 10.09 10.28
C LEU A 21 -0.38 9.92 8.97
N VAL A 22 0.05 10.65 7.96
CA VAL A 22 -0.42 10.55 6.57
C VAL A 22 0.76 10.46 5.60
N THR A 23 0.51 9.94 4.40
CA THR A 23 1.50 9.87 3.33
C THR A 23 0.88 10.31 2.01
N ASP A 24 1.69 10.89 1.14
CA ASP A 24 1.32 11.21 -0.25
C ASP A 24 2.12 10.39 -1.28
N GLN A 25 2.95 9.43 -0.83
CA GLN A 25 3.75 8.62 -1.75
C GLN A 25 3.93 7.19 -1.25
N MET A 26 3.69 6.23 -2.14
CA MET A 26 3.92 4.81 -1.91
C MET A 26 4.99 4.27 -2.85
N VAL A 27 5.89 3.45 -2.30
CA VAL A 27 6.95 2.78 -3.06
C VAL A 27 6.76 1.27 -2.94
N LEU A 28 6.73 0.59 -4.09
CA LEU A 28 6.66 -0.86 -4.18
C LEU A 28 7.93 -1.41 -4.81
N THR A 29 8.54 -2.39 -4.14
CA THR A 29 9.67 -3.15 -4.69
C THR A 29 9.38 -4.64 -4.59
N VAL A 30 9.49 -5.34 -5.72
CA VAL A 30 9.24 -6.79 -5.83
C VAL A 30 10.49 -7.48 -6.32
N GLY A 31 11.09 -8.31 -5.48
CA GLY A 31 12.23 -9.15 -5.82
C GLY A 31 11.77 -10.52 -6.30
N TYR A 32 12.37 -10.98 -7.39
CA TYR A 32 12.08 -12.27 -8.01
C TYR A 32 13.04 -13.35 -7.56
N ASP A 33 12.62 -14.62 -7.64
CA ASP A 33 13.46 -15.75 -7.29
C ASP A 33 14.46 -16.06 -8.40
N ARG A 34 15.62 -16.59 -8.01
CA ARG A 34 16.66 -17.05 -8.93
C ARG A 34 16.19 -18.23 -9.80
N GLU A 35 15.26 -19.06 -9.30
CA GLU A 35 14.66 -20.17 -10.03
C GLU A 35 14.11 -19.74 -11.40
N ASN A 36 13.68 -18.48 -11.54
CA ASN A 36 13.29 -17.91 -12.84
C ASN A 36 14.41 -17.92 -13.90
N LEU A 37 15.68 -18.09 -13.49
CA LEU A 37 16.84 -18.19 -14.38
C LEU A 37 17.30 -19.63 -14.61
N GLU A 38 16.88 -20.57 -13.77
CA GLU A 38 17.34 -21.97 -13.74
C GLU A 38 16.38 -22.91 -14.46
N ASP A 39 15.14 -22.47 -14.72
CA ASP A 39 14.11 -23.32 -15.29
C ASP A 39 14.39 -23.66 -16.76
N GLY A 40 14.57 -24.95 -17.03
CA GLY A 40 15.01 -25.51 -18.32
C GLY A 40 14.01 -25.39 -19.49
N GLY A 41 12.88 -24.66 -19.31
CA GLY A 41 11.83 -24.55 -20.32
C GLY A 41 11.64 -23.16 -20.91
N ARG A 42 11.82 -22.10 -20.14
CA ARG A 42 11.64 -20.70 -20.58
C ARG A 42 12.87 -19.87 -20.24
N LYS A 43 13.74 -19.66 -21.21
CA LYS A 43 14.90 -18.79 -21.03
C LYS A 43 14.40 -17.37 -20.72
N TYR A 44 14.60 -16.90 -19.47
CA TYR A 44 14.31 -15.53 -19.08
C TYR A 44 15.08 -14.55 -19.99
N LYS A 45 14.35 -13.66 -20.65
CA LYS A 45 14.91 -12.68 -21.61
C LYS A 45 15.05 -11.27 -21.02
N GLY A 46 14.63 -11.07 -19.78
CA GLY A 46 14.67 -9.77 -19.12
C GLY A 46 16.03 -9.40 -18.54
N ALA A 47 16.10 -8.24 -17.91
CA ALA A 47 17.33 -7.77 -17.27
C ALA A 47 17.67 -8.60 -16.03
N VAL A 48 18.94 -8.97 -15.90
CA VAL A 48 19.50 -9.73 -14.78
C VAL A 48 20.39 -8.81 -13.94
N THR A 49 20.33 -8.94 -12.63
CA THR A 49 21.19 -8.25 -11.68
C THR A 49 21.86 -9.25 -10.74
N THR A 50 22.80 -8.79 -9.93
CA THR A 50 23.49 -9.62 -8.94
C THR A 50 23.05 -9.19 -7.54
N ASP A 51 22.68 -10.16 -6.71
CA ASP A 51 22.33 -9.91 -5.32
C ASP A 51 23.61 -9.69 -4.44
N ARG A 52 23.42 -9.34 -3.17
CA ARG A 52 24.53 -9.10 -2.24
C ARG A 52 25.43 -10.33 -1.97
N TYR A 53 24.97 -11.51 -2.38
CA TYR A 53 25.72 -12.77 -2.26
C TYR A 53 26.40 -13.18 -3.56
N GLY A 54 26.42 -12.31 -4.58
CA GLY A 54 27.02 -12.59 -5.88
C GLY A 54 26.16 -13.48 -6.81
N ARG A 55 24.90 -13.77 -6.44
CA ARG A 55 24.02 -14.65 -7.25
C ARG A 55 23.26 -13.84 -8.27
N LYS A 56 23.17 -14.37 -9.49
CA LYS A 56 22.33 -13.79 -10.54
C LYS A 56 20.84 -13.98 -10.20
N ILE A 57 20.08 -12.91 -10.33
CA ILE A 57 18.63 -12.89 -10.13
C ILE A 57 17.99 -11.99 -11.19
N PRO A 58 16.70 -12.19 -11.56
CA PRO A 58 16.00 -11.22 -12.38
C PRO A 58 16.00 -9.83 -11.72
N LYS A 59 16.11 -8.78 -12.54
CA LYS A 59 16.02 -7.42 -12.02
C LYS A 59 14.68 -7.22 -11.30
N HIS A 60 14.70 -6.67 -10.10
CA HIS A 60 13.51 -6.39 -9.30
C HIS A 60 12.56 -5.42 -10.01
N GLY A 61 11.26 -5.60 -9.85
CA GLY A 61 10.24 -4.61 -10.16
C GLY A 61 10.29 -3.51 -9.10
N HIS A 62 10.33 -2.26 -9.52
CA HIS A 62 10.35 -1.12 -8.61
C HIS A 62 9.56 0.03 -9.20
N GLY A 63 8.79 0.70 -8.36
CA GLY A 63 8.04 1.87 -8.76
C GLY A 63 7.56 2.68 -7.58
N THR A 64 7.21 3.92 -7.90
CA THR A 64 6.70 4.91 -6.97
C THR A 64 5.38 5.43 -7.50
N ALA A 65 4.39 5.57 -6.64
CA ALA A 65 3.12 6.21 -6.94
C ALA A 65 2.84 7.32 -5.94
N ASN A 66 2.37 8.45 -6.45
CA ASN A 66 1.95 9.58 -5.64
C ASN A 66 0.44 9.56 -5.46
N LEU A 67 0.00 9.94 -4.27
CA LEU A 67 -1.39 10.25 -3.95
C LEU A 67 -1.60 11.75 -4.17
N GLU A 68 -2.79 12.12 -4.57
CA GLU A 68 -3.13 13.52 -4.84
C GLU A 68 -3.00 14.41 -3.59
N ASN A 69 -3.43 13.87 -2.47
CA ASN A 69 -3.32 14.53 -1.16
C ASN A 69 -2.75 13.57 -0.11
N PRO A 70 -2.03 14.07 0.91
CA PRO A 70 -1.59 13.27 2.04
C PRO A 70 -2.78 12.57 2.71
N THR A 71 -2.70 11.25 2.89
CA THR A 71 -3.81 10.47 3.43
C THR A 71 -3.36 9.25 4.23
N SER A 72 -4.21 8.76 5.12
CA SER A 72 -4.13 7.46 5.78
C SER A 72 -5.28 6.53 5.38
N SER A 73 -6.08 6.91 4.37
CA SER A 73 -7.19 6.11 3.87
C SER A 73 -6.71 4.79 3.28
N ALA A 74 -7.17 3.67 3.87
CA ALA A 74 -6.86 2.34 3.36
C ALA A 74 -7.37 2.13 1.93
N ARG A 75 -8.51 2.74 1.59
CA ARG A 75 -9.11 2.68 0.26
C ARG A 75 -8.20 3.34 -0.78
N LEU A 76 -7.80 4.58 -0.55
CA LEU A 76 -6.96 5.36 -1.48
C LEU A 76 -5.57 4.74 -1.61
N ILE A 77 -4.90 4.45 -0.49
CA ILE A 77 -3.58 3.81 -0.49
C ILE A 77 -3.63 2.45 -1.22
N THR A 78 -4.64 1.62 -0.94
CA THR A 78 -4.76 0.32 -1.60
C THR A 78 -5.01 0.46 -3.10
N ALA A 79 -5.88 1.38 -3.54
CA ALA A 79 -6.14 1.61 -4.97
C ALA A 79 -4.85 1.98 -5.70
N THR A 80 -4.14 3.01 -5.22
CA THR A 80 -2.86 3.48 -5.78
C THR A 80 -1.79 2.38 -5.82
N VAL A 81 -1.66 1.60 -4.73
CA VAL A 81 -0.69 0.49 -4.67
C VAL A 81 -1.05 -0.64 -5.63
N MET A 82 -2.35 -0.91 -5.87
CA MET A 82 -2.78 -1.94 -6.81
C MET A 82 -2.50 -1.54 -8.26
N GLU A 83 -2.70 -0.29 -8.63
CA GLU A 83 -2.32 0.24 -9.94
C GLU A 83 -0.80 0.17 -10.13
N LEU A 84 -0.03 0.57 -9.12
CA LEU A 84 1.43 0.46 -9.14
C LEU A 84 1.88 -1.00 -9.29
N PHE A 85 1.26 -1.94 -8.59
CA PHE A 85 1.53 -3.37 -8.71
C PHE A 85 1.32 -3.88 -10.14
N ASP A 86 0.19 -3.53 -10.74
CA ASP A 86 -0.15 -3.98 -12.09
C ASP A 86 0.79 -3.39 -13.17
N THR A 87 1.46 -2.25 -12.85
CA THR A 87 2.43 -1.60 -13.75
C THR A 87 3.84 -2.19 -13.62
N VAL A 88 4.31 -2.49 -12.39
CA VAL A 88 5.73 -2.81 -12.16
C VAL A 88 6.01 -4.30 -12.02
N VAL A 89 4.98 -5.15 -11.78
CA VAL A 89 5.18 -6.56 -11.46
C VAL A 89 5.00 -7.44 -12.68
N SER A 90 6.01 -8.23 -13.00
CA SER A 90 5.90 -9.30 -13.99
C SER A 90 5.09 -10.46 -13.43
N ARG A 91 4.00 -10.81 -14.11
CA ARG A 91 3.10 -11.91 -13.71
C ARG A 91 3.67 -13.29 -13.99
N GLU A 92 4.70 -13.37 -14.83
CA GLU A 92 5.31 -14.63 -15.26
C GLU A 92 6.44 -15.10 -14.34
N LEU A 93 6.90 -14.24 -13.43
CA LEU A 93 8.05 -14.52 -12.58
C LEU A 93 7.62 -14.93 -11.17
N LEU A 94 8.34 -15.91 -10.63
CA LEU A 94 8.22 -16.30 -9.23
C LEU A 94 8.73 -15.17 -8.34
N ILE A 95 7.85 -14.68 -7.46
CA ILE A 95 8.16 -13.59 -6.52
C ILE A 95 8.74 -14.18 -5.24
N ARG A 96 9.86 -13.64 -4.80
CA ARG A 96 10.52 -14.03 -3.55
C ARG A 96 10.28 -13.03 -2.42
N ARG A 97 10.29 -11.72 -2.71
CA ARG A 97 10.18 -10.67 -1.70
C ARG A 97 9.32 -9.52 -2.21
N ILE A 98 8.60 -8.91 -1.28
CA ILE A 98 7.79 -7.72 -1.53
C ILE A 98 8.12 -6.72 -0.42
N TYR A 99 8.43 -5.49 -0.81
CA TYR A 99 8.57 -4.35 0.08
C TYR A 99 7.57 -3.28 -0.34
N LEU A 100 6.81 -2.81 0.61
CA LEU A 100 5.88 -1.69 0.44
C LEU A 100 6.22 -0.65 1.50
N THR A 101 6.49 0.58 1.07
CA THR A 101 6.94 1.66 1.93
C THR A 101 6.09 2.90 1.70
N ALA A 102 5.58 3.49 2.76
CA ALA A 102 5.04 4.85 2.75
C ALA A 102 6.21 5.84 2.85
N CYS A 103 6.30 6.76 1.91
CA CYS A 103 7.30 7.82 1.86
C CYS A 103 6.65 9.19 2.10
N ARG A 104 7.47 10.22 2.36
CA ARG A 104 6.97 11.56 2.64
C ARG A 104 5.88 11.58 3.72
N VAL A 105 6.11 10.79 4.76
CA VAL A 105 5.18 10.67 5.88
C VAL A 105 5.25 11.92 6.74
N THR A 106 4.10 12.51 7.03
CA THR A 106 3.96 13.73 7.83
C THR A 106 2.88 13.53 8.90
N ASP A 107 2.90 14.39 9.92
CA ASP A 107 1.83 14.47 10.90
C ASP A 107 0.53 14.93 10.23
N GLU A 108 -0.58 14.29 10.56
CA GLU A 108 -1.88 14.59 9.95
C GLU A 108 -2.34 16.04 10.24
N ALA A 109 -2.08 16.55 11.44
CA ALA A 109 -2.46 17.91 11.80
C ALA A 109 -1.69 18.95 10.95
N LEU A 110 -0.41 18.70 10.68
CA LEU A 110 0.41 19.55 9.82
C LEU A 110 -0.04 19.48 8.35
N ALA A 111 -0.42 18.30 7.87
CA ALA A 111 -0.91 18.13 6.49
C ALA A 111 -2.22 18.88 6.25
N VAL A 112 -3.14 18.86 7.21
CA VAL A 112 -4.40 19.61 7.14
C VAL A 112 -4.15 21.12 7.08
N SER A 113 -3.23 21.64 7.89
CA SER A 113 -2.88 23.06 7.87
C SER A 113 -2.30 23.51 6.52
N ALA A 114 -1.43 22.69 5.93
CA ALA A 114 -0.81 22.98 4.62
C ALA A 114 -1.81 22.89 3.45
N SER A 115 -2.86 22.08 3.57
CA SER A 115 -3.89 21.96 2.52
C SER A 115 -4.83 23.19 2.49
N MET A 116 -5.05 23.83 3.63
CA MET A 116 -5.88 25.06 3.73
C MET A 116 -5.24 26.28 3.09
N GLU A 117 -3.91 26.28 2.89
CA GLU A 117 -3.17 27.40 2.29
C GLU A 117 -3.10 27.35 0.76
N LYS A 118 -3.52 26.25 0.13
CA LYS A 118 -3.51 26.14 -1.33
C LYS A 118 -4.70 26.91 -1.93
N ALA A 119 -4.39 28.05 -2.55
CA ALA A 119 -5.35 28.77 -3.38
C ALA A 119 -5.66 27.95 -4.64
N GLU A 120 -6.95 27.67 -4.86
CA GLU A 120 -7.39 27.06 -6.13
C GLU A 120 -7.53 28.14 -7.20
N GLN A 121 -6.91 27.87 -8.36
CA GLN A 121 -7.17 28.67 -9.55
C GLN A 121 -8.52 28.27 -10.11
N LEU A 122 -9.46 29.22 -10.14
CA LEU A 122 -10.81 29.00 -10.68
C LEU A 122 -10.76 28.96 -12.20
N ASP A 123 -11.38 27.94 -12.80
CA ASP A 123 -11.61 27.82 -14.24
C ASP A 123 -13.07 28.14 -14.59
N MET A 124 -13.28 28.97 -15.61
CA MET A 124 -14.62 29.43 -16.02
C MET A 124 -15.54 28.33 -16.61
N PHE A 125 -14.99 27.15 -16.93
CA PHE A 125 -15.73 26.06 -17.54
C PHE A 125 -16.05 24.91 -16.59
N THR A 126 -15.64 25.00 -15.33
CA THR A 126 -15.87 23.98 -14.31
C THR A 126 -17.18 24.19 -13.58
N ASP A 127 -18.00 23.14 -13.48
CA ASP A 127 -19.18 23.14 -12.60
C ASP A 127 -18.76 23.01 -11.13
N TYR A 128 -18.61 24.17 -10.49
CA TYR A 128 -18.15 24.24 -9.10
C TYR A 128 -19.15 23.64 -8.12
N GLU A 129 -20.46 23.68 -8.40
CA GLU A 129 -21.46 23.10 -7.51
C GLU A 129 -21.37 21.57 -7.51
N ALA A 130 -21.15 20.98 -8.67
CA ALA A 130 -20.91 19.54 -8.78
C ALA A 130 -19.61 19.14 -8.07
N LEU A 131 -18.53 19.86 -8.30
CA LEU A 131 -17.22 19.61 -7.69
C LEU A 131 -17.26 19.72 -6.16
N GLU A 132 -17.90 20.75 -5.62
CA GLU A 132 -18.08 20.91 -4.17
C GLU A 132 -18.92 19.79 -3.56
N ARG A 133 -19.95 19.32 -4.29
CA ARG A 133 -20.77 18.21 -3.84
C ARG A 133 -19.96 16.92 -3.77
N GLU A 134 -19.18 16.61 -4.80
CA GLU A 134 -18.27 15.45 -4.80
C GLU A 134 -17.23 15.53 -3.67
N ARG A 135 -16.65 16.71 -3.43
CA ARG A 135 -15.70 16.92 -2.32
C ARG A 135 -16.33 16.66 -0.97
N ARG A 136 -17.52 17.19 -0.72
CA ARG A 136 -18.24 16.96 0.55
C ARG A 136 -18.59 15.48 0.74
N GLU A 137 -19.01 14.80 -0.31
CA GLU A 137 -19.30 13.36 -0.25
C GLU A 137 -18.02 12.55 0.04
N GLU A 138 -16.91 12.91 -0.58
CA GLU A 138 -15.63 12.25 -0.33
C GLU A 138 -15.09 12.53 1.08
N GLU A 139 -15.21 13.76 1.60
CA GLU A 139 -14.87 14.10 2.99
C GLU A 139 -15.67 13.26 4.00
N VAL A 140 -16.99 13.18 3.82
CA VAL A 140 -17.84 12.35 4.68
C VAL A 140 -17.42 10.87 4.62
N ARG A 141 -17.06 10.38 3.44
CA ARG A 141 -16.59 9.02 3.22
C ARG A 141 -15.26 8.77 3.92
N LEU A 142 -14.30 9.68 3.80
CA LEU A 142 -12.99 9.60 4.45
C LEU A 142 -13.10 9.66 5.97
N ASP A 143 -13.96 10.53 6.51
CA ASP A 143 -14.18 10.63 7.96
C ASP A 143 -14.82 9.34 8.52
N ARG A 144 -15.80 8.78 7.81
CA ARG A 144 -16.38 7.48 8.18
C ARG A 144 -15.35 6.36 8.15
N GLU A 145 -14.51 6.32 7.10
CA GLU A 145 -13.44 5.33 6.96
C GLU A 145 -12.44 5.46 8.11
N LYS A 146 -11.99 6.67 8.41
CA LYS A 146 -11.05 6.97 9.51
C LYS A 146 -11.59 6.50 10.86
N ARG A 147 -12.86 6.78 11.16
CA ARG A 147 -13.51 6.29 12.40
C ARG A 147 -13.52 4.77 12.48
N MET A 148 -13.81 4.10 11.36
CA MET A 148 -13.77 2.64 11.28
C MET A 148 -12.34 2.11 11.46
N GLN A 149 -11.34 2.71 10.82
CA GLN A 149 -9.93 2.33 10.96
C GLN A 149 -9.44 2.49 12.41
N LYS A 150 -9.80 3.60 13.09
CA LYS A 150 -9.50 3.80 14.51
C LYS A 150 -10.09 2.70 15.38
N ALA A 151 -11.36 2.39 15.20
CA ALA A 151 -12.01 1.30 15.94
C ALA A 151 -11.32 -0.06 15.69
N MET A 152 -10.90 -0.34 14.45
CA MET A 152 -10.13 -1.55 14.13
C MET A 152 -8.76 -1.56 14.83
N VAL A 153 -8.07 -0.44 14.88
CA VAL A 153 -6.79 -0.29 15.59
C VAL A 153 -6.98 -0.57 17.09
N ASP A 154 -8.00 0.02 17.72
CA ASP A 154 -8.29 -0.16 19.13
C ASP A 154 -8.62 -1.62 19.48
N ILE A 155 -9.41 -2.29 18.64
CA ILE A 155 -9.72 -3.72 18.78
C ILE A 155 -8.43 -4.54 18.68
N LYS A 156 -7.57 -4.26 17.69
CA LYS A 156 -6.32 -4.97 17.49
C LYS A 156 -5.32 -4.76 18.64
N LYS A 157 -5.28 -3.56 19.21
CA LYS A 157 -4.46 -3.26 20.40
C LYS A 157 -4.95 -4.03 21.62
N LYS A 158 -6.24 -4.06 21.84
CA LYS A 158 -6.84 -4.67 23.03
C LYS A 158 -6.89 -6.19 22.98
N PHE A 159 -7.16 -6.79 21.81
CA PHE A 159 -7.46 -8.21 21.69
C PHE A 159 -6.45 -8.96 20.77
N GLY A 160 -5.44 -8.25 20.24
CA GLY A 160 -4.42 -8.81 19.37
C GLY A 160 -4.66 -8.56 17.87
N LYS A 161 -3.59 -8.66 17.10
CA LYS A 161 -3.57 -8.29 15.67
C LYS A 161 -4.57 -9.07 14.79
N ASN A 162 -4.96 -10.26 15.20
CA ASN A 162 -5.91 -11.13 14.50
C ASN A 162 -7.34 -11.07 15.05
N ALA A 163 -7.63 -10.21 16.02
CA ALA A 163 -8.95 -10.11 16.63
C ALA A 163 -10.04 -9.63 15.66
N ILE A 164 -9.64 -8.82 14.67
CA ILE A 164 -10.50 -8.38 13.56
C ILE A 164 -9.75 -8.52 12.25
N LEU A 165 -10.36 -9.19 11.27
CA LEU A 165 -9.82 -9.44 9.95
C LEU A 165 -10.84 -8.98 8.89
N LYS A 166 -10.34 -8.48 7.77
CA LYS A 166 -11.18 -8.21 6.59
C LYS A 166 -11.41 -9.51 5.81
N GLY A 167 -12.51 -9.62 5.08
CA GLY A 167 -12.81 -10.81 4.27
C GLY A 167 -11.67 -11.24 3.34
N MET A 168 -10.91 -10.28 2.79
CA MET A 168 -9.75 -10.58 1.95
C MET A 168 -8.64 -11.37 2.69
N ASN A 169 -8.53 -11.23 4.01
CA ASN A 169 -7.53 -11.95 4.81
C ASN A 169 -7.88 -13.44 5.03
N LEU A 170 -9.06 -13.87 4.58
CA LEU A 170 -9.56 -15.24 4.65
C LEU A 170 -9.58 -15.93 3.28
N MET A 171 -9.16 -15.22 2.22
CA MET A 171 -9.10 -15.77 0.87
C MET A 171 -7.89 -16.68 0.69
N ASP A 172 -7.96 -17.60 -0.27
CA ASP A 172 -6.82 -18.44 -0.64
C ASP A 172 -5.60 -17.59 -1.05
N GLY A 173 -4.44 -17.92 -0.47
CA GLY A 173 -3.21 -17.17 -0.65
C GLY A 173 -3.07 -15.88 0.17
N ALA A 174 -4.02 -15.59 1.07
CA ALA A 174 -3.88 -14.55 2.07
C ALA A 174 -2.82 -14.93 3.12
N THR A 175 -2.02 -13.98 3.55
CA THR A 175 -0.90 -14.22 4.48
C THR A 175 -0.96 -13.34 5.74
N ALA A 176 -1.88 -12.38 5.82
CA ALA A 176 -1.95 -11.43 6.93
C ALA A 176 -2.06 -12.11 8.30
N LYS A 177 -2.90 -13.15 8.42
CA LYS A 177 -3.09 -13.90 9.67
C LYS A 177 -1.80 -14.56 10.16
N GLU A 178 -1.00 -15.10 9.24
CA GLU A 178 0.28 -15.72 9.55
C GLU A 178 1.35 -14.67 9.86
N ARG A 179 1.44 -13.62 9.05
CA ARG A 179 2.37 -12.50 9.27
C ARG A 179 2.14 -11.82 10.62
N ASN A 180 0.90 -11.69 11.07
CA ASN A 180 0.56 -11.13 12.37
C ASN A 180 1.07 -11.96 13.55
N ARG A 181 1.38 -13.24 13.35
CA ARG A 181 1.95 -14.17 14.35
C ARG A 181 3.48 -14.19 14.34
N GLN A 182 4.12 -13.45 13.42
CA GLN A 182 5.57 -13.41 13.32
C GLN A 182 6.12 -12.25 14.15
N ILE A 183 7.28 -12.48 14.77
CA ILE A 183 8.09 -11.47 15.47
C ILE A 183 9.39 -11.34 14.69
N GLY A 184 9.68 -10.14 14.15
CA GLY A 184 10.90 -9.91 13.37
C GLY A 184 11.06 -10.77 12.11
N GLY A 185 9.93 -11.26 11.53
CA GLY A 185 9.94 -12.13 10.36
C GLY A 185 10.10 -13.62 10.64
N HIS A 186 10.18 -14.02 11.91
CA HIS A 186 10.25 -15.41 12.35
C HIS A 186 8.96 -15.84 13.05
N LYS A 187 8.62 -17.13 12.98
CA LYS A 187 7.54 -17.68 13.79
C LYS A 187 7.93 -17.55 15.27
N ALA A 188 7.02 -16.98 16.06
CA ALA A 188 7.14 -16.94 17.52
C ALA A 188 6.89 -18.33 18.09
#